data_8520e5c381c645a2356198d74222ef4d
#
_entry.id   8520e5c381c645a2356198d74222ef4d
#
_cell.length_a   1.000
_cell.length_b   1.000
_cell.length_c   1.000
_cell.angle_alpha   90.00
_cell.angle_beta   90.00
_cell.angle_gamma   90.00
#
_symmetry.space_group_name_H-M   'P 1'
#
loop_
_entity.id
_entity.type
_entity.pdbx_description
1 polymer ?
#
loop_
_entity_poly.entity_id
_entity_poly.type
_entity_poly.pdbx_seq_one_letter_code
_entity_poly.pdbx_strand_id
1 'polypeptide(L)'
;MDNENNNLYRLPQEKLMYSGASSLSDVELLALIIRTGTAEKKLIQLAEEVMNYTDDLSQNIASVDARELLNVDGIGICKACSIVASMELARRVRRSSLQSGKTITTAEDIAEIYMERMRGAKREHVQMFILNTKCKIESEYTVSIGELNSADIHPREVYSIAIRRSAAAIIIAHNHPSGDPTPSNLDIAATKRLEAVGKIVGIKLLDHIIVGCDSYVSLRSEGIIEQDS
;
A
#
# COMPACT_ATOMS: atom_id res chain seq x y z
N MET A 1 31.94 -16.26 -30.13
CA MET A 1 30.71 -16.74 -30.80
C MET A 1 29.53 -16.60 -29.84
N ASP A 2 29.15 -15.40 -29.44
CA ASP A 2 27.99 -15.17 -28.52
C ASP A 2 27.44 -13.75 -28.64
N ASN A 3 27.17 -13.30 -29.88
CA ASN A 3 26.64 -11.94 -30.06
C ASN A 3 25.51 -11.84 -31.10
N GLU A 4 24.89 -12.97 -31.50
CA GLU A 4 23.83 -12.97 -32.53
C GLU A 4 22.40 -13.23 -31.98
N ASN A 5 22.23 -13.52 -30.66
CA ASN A 5 20.95 -13.92 -30.12
C ASN A 5 20.10 -12.77 -29.55
N ASN A 6 20.56 -11.51 -29.61
CA ASN A 6 19.86 -10.38 -28.97
C ASN A 6 18.90 -9.62 -29.89
N ASN A 7 18.62 -10.14 -31.09
CA ASN A 7 17.77 -9.44 -32.09
C ASN A 7 16.59 -10.29 -32.59
N LEU A 8 16.25 -11.40 -31.91
CA LEU A 8 15.21 -12.33 -32.39
C LEU A 8 13.77 -11.91 -32.04
N TYR A 9 13.58 -11.01 -31.07
CA TYR A 9 12.23 -10.62 -30.64
C TYR A 9 12.02 -9.11 -30.81
N ARG A 10 11.35 -8.73 -31.89
CA ARG A 10 11.08 -7.31 -32.22
C ARG A 10 9.89 -6.73 -31.47
N LEU A 11 8.99 -7.58 -30.96
CA LEU A 11 7.74 -7.14 -30.31
C LEU A 11 7.70 -7.55 -28.84
N PRO A 12 7.21 -6.70 -27.92
CA PRO A 12 7.12 -7.00 -26.50
C PRO A 12 6.37 -8.31 -26.20
N GLN A 13 5.30 -8.62 -26.95
CA GLN A 13 4.55 -9.86 -26.79
C GLN A 13 5.36 -11.11 -27.12
N GLU A 14 6.22 -11.05 -28.14
CA GLU A 14 7.11 -12.17 -28.50
C GLU A 14 8.15 -12.38 -27.40
N LYS A 15 8.76 -11.30 -26.92
CA LYS A 15 9.71 -11.32 -25.83
C LYS A 15 9.09 -11.89 -24.55
N LEU A 16 7.83 -11.49 -24.23
CA LEU A 16 7.08 -12.06 -23.11
C LEU A 16 6.89 -13.57 -23.24
N MET A 17 6.48 -14.06 -24.41
CA MET A 17 6.17 -15.47 -24.65
C MET A 17 7.41 -16.37 -24.60
N TYR A 18 8.56 -15.90 -25.07
CA TYR A 18 9.77 -16.71 -25.15
C TYR A 18 10.72 -16.55 -23.97
N SER A 19 10.78 -15.35 -23.38
CA SER A 19 11.76 -15.03 -22.32
C SER A 19 11.11 -14.71 -20.96
N GLY A 20 9.78 -14.67 -20.90
CA GLY A 20 9.05 -14.37 -19.68
C GLY A 20 8.97 -12.88 -19.33
N ALA A 21 8.09 -12.53 -18.40
CA ALA A 21 7.79 -11.13 -18.05
C ALA A 21 9.00 -10.39 -17.43
N SER A 22 9.88 -11.09 -16.71
CA SER A 22 11.06 -10.49 -16.08
C SER A 22 12.13 -10.00 -17.07
N SER A 23 12.01 -10.37 -18.35
CA SER A 23 12.91 -9.91 -19.41
C SER A 23 12.49 -8.56 -20.02
N LEU A 24 11.26 -8.09 -19.76
CA LEU A 24 10.73 -6.85 -20.32
C LEU A 24 11.08 -5.65 -19.45
N SER A 25 11.34 -4.51 -20.09
CA SER A 25 11.41 -3.22 -19.40
C SER A 25 10.01 -2.75 -18.97
N ASP A 26 9.94 -1.77 -18.06
CA ASP A 26 8.67 -1.19 -17.61
C ASP A 26 7.90 -0.56 -18.78
N VAL A 27 8.59 0.07 -19.73
CA VAL A 27 8.00 0.61 -20.95
C VAL A 27 7.39 -0.50 -21.82
N GLU A 28 8.09 -1.63 -21.98
CA GLU A 28 7.58 -2.78 -22.74
C GLU A 28 6.36 -3.42 -22.05
N LEU A 29 6.38 -3.53 -20.73
CA LEU A 29 5.23 -4.00 -19.94
C LEU A 29 4.03 -3.07 -20.11
N LEU A 30 4.25 -1.76 -20.00
CA LEU A 30 3.22 -0.74 -20.20
C LEU A 30 2.67 -0.77 -21.63
N ALA A 31 3.53 -0.95 -22.63
CA ALA A 31 3.11 -1.10 -24.02
C ALA A 31 2.16 -2.30 -24.21
N LEU A 32 2.39 -3.41 -23.53
CA LEU A 32 1.47 -4.56 -23.56
C LEU A 32 0.10 -4.24 -22.96
N ILE A 33 0.04 -3.40 -21.92
CA ILE A 33 -1.20 -2.94 -21.30
C ILE A 33 -1.95 -1.99 -22.24
N ILE A 34 -1.25 -1.06 -22.88
CA ILE A 34 -1.81 -0.09 -23.84
C ILE A 34 -2.31 -0.77 -25.12
N ARG A 35 -1.66 -1.83 -25.56
CA ARG A 35 -1.98 -2.73 -26.69
C ARG A 35 -1.79 -2.13 -28.07
N THR A 36 -2.11 -0.87 -28.30
CA THR A 36 -2.05 -0.22 -29.63
C THR A 36 -1.46 1.18 -29.51
N GLY A 37 -0.64 1.54 -30.48
CA GLY A 37 -0.24 2.94 -30.71
C GLY A 37 -1.38 3.81 -31.26
N THR A 38 -1.01 4.87 -31.93
CA THR A 38 -1.91 5.72 -32.75
C THR A 38 -1.49 5.66 -34.21
N ALA A 39 -2.19 6.37 -35.08
CA ALA A 39 -1.78 6.52 -36.49
C ALA A 39 -0.42 7.24 -36.60
N GLU A 40 -0.11 8.12 -35.63
CA GLU A 40 1.08 8.98 -35.66
C GLU A 40 2.21 8.45 -34.75
N LYS A 41 1.89 7.65 -33.72
CA LYS A 41 2.87 7.18 -32.72
C LYS A 41 2.93 5.67 -32.63
N LYS A 42 4.14 5.11 -32.64
CA LYS A 42 4.36 3.69 -32.38
C LYS A 42 4.02 3.37 -30.92
N LEU A 43 3.64 2.13 -30.65
CA LEU A 43 3.22 1.66 -29.33
C LEU A 43 4.25 1.93 -28.21
N ILE A 44 5.54 1.66 -28.49
CA ILE A 44 6.63 1.91 -27.52
C ILE A 44 6.77 3.39 -27.21
N GLN A 45 6.74 4.25 -28.24
CA GLN A 45 6.82 5.70 -28.06
C GLN A 45 5.67 6.23 -27.19
N LEU A 46 4.47 5.73 -27.40
CA LEU A 46 3.32 6.11 -26.58
C LEU A 46 3.48 5.66 -25.12
N ALA A 47 4.05 4.47 -24.89
CA ALA A 47 4.35 3.98 -23.54
C ALA A 47 5.46 4.82 -22.85
N GLU A 48 6.51 5.22 -23.59
CA GLU A 48 7.54 6.13 -23.09
C GLU A 48 6.97 7.49 -22.69
N GLU A 49 6.08 8.06 -23.53
CA GLU A 49 5.44 9.34 -23.21
C GLU A 49 4.58 9.26 -21.94
N VAL A 50 3.88 8.15 -21.71
CA VAL A 50 3.12 7.94 -20.47
C VAL A 50 4.06 7.88 -19.27
N MET A 51 5.17 7.14 -19.35
CA MET A 51 6.15 7.06 -18.26
C MET A 51 6.74 8.43 -17.94
N ASN A 52 7.21 9.16 -18.97
CA ASN A 52 7.78 10.50 -18.80
C ASN A 52 6.76 11.47 -18.20
N TYR A 53 5.49 11.41 -18.63
CA TYR A 53 4.43 12.26 -18.09
C TYR A 53 4.20 12.00 -16.60
N THR A 54 4.23 10.76 -16.16
CA THR A 54 4.08 10.42 -14.73
C THR A 54 5.30 10.86 -13.91
N ASP A 55 6.50 10.75 -14.45
CA ASP A 55 7.74 11.23 -13.81
C ASP A 55 7.75 12.76 -13.68
N ASP A 56 7.31 13.50 -14.73
CA ASP A 56 7.19 14.98 -14.72
C ASP A 56 6.22 15.47 -13.64
N LEU A 57 5.15 14.70 -13.35
CA LEU A 57 4.21 15.00 -12.27
C LEU A 57 4.76 14.63 -10.87
N SER A 58 6.00 14.14 -10.78
CA SER A 58 6.56 13.57 -9.56
C SER A 58 5.66 12.46 -8.97
N GLN A 59 4.94 11.76 -9.84
CA GLN A 59 4.05 10.67 -9.49
C GLN A 59 4.59 9.36 -10.05
N ASN A 60 4.39 8.28 -9.31
CA ASN A 60 4.62 6.95 -9.86
C ASN A 60 3.39 6.54 -10.69
N ILE A 61 3.59 5.85 -11.81
CA ILE A 61 2.51 5.33 -12.65
C ILE A 61 1.47 4.51 -11.86
N ALA A 62 1.88 3.93 -10.72
CA ALA A 62 0.99 3.19 -9.83
C ALA A 62 -0.03 4.07 -9.07
N SER A 63 0.16 5.40 -9.02
CA SER A 63 -0.68 6.34 -8.27
C SER A 63 -1.38 7.37 -9.15
N VAL A 64 -1.15 7.37 -10.46
CA VAL A 64 -1.74 8.33 -11.41
C VAL A 64 -3.25 8.11 -11.54
N ASP A 65 -4.02 9.21 -11.63
CA ASP A 65 -5.46 9.15 -11.91
C ASP A 65 -5.73 8.95 -13.42
N ALA A 66 -6.80 8.21 -13.74
CA ALA A 66 -7.16 7.98 -15.14
C ALA A 66 -7.45 9.28 -15.92
N ARG A 67 -7.94 10.33 -15.26
CA ARG A 67 -8.21 11.63 -15.86
C ARG A 67 -6.92 12.38 -16.20
N GLU A 68 -5.89 12.23 -15.37
CA GLU A 68 -4.57 12.82 -15.63
C GLU A 68 -3.94 12.21 -16.87
N LEU A 69 -4.07 10.89 -17.05
CA LEU A 69 -3.57 10.20 -18.24
C LEU A 69 -4.22 10.66 -19.56
N LEU A 70 -5.42 11.24 -19.53
CA LEU A 70 -6.06 11.79 -20.73
C LEU A 70 -5.32 13.01 -21.30
N ASN A 71 -4.41 13.62 -20.55
CA ASN A 71 -3.57 14.72 -21.04
C ASN A 71 -2.42 14.22 -21.95
N VAL A 72 -2.14 12.92 -21.97
CA VAL A 72 -1.16 12.33 -22.87
C VAL A 72 -1.82 12.06 -24.22
N ASP A 73 -1.30 12.74 -25.27
CA ASP A 73 -1.85 12.59 -26.62
C ASP A 73 -1.72 11.15 -27.12
N GLY A 74 -2.86 10.57 -27.54
CA GLY A 74 -2.97 9.16 -27.94
C GLY A 74 -3.46 8.23 -26.82
N ILE A 75 -3.64 8.72 -25.59
CA ILE A 75 -4.27 8.00 -24.48
C ILE A 75 -5.74 8.44 -24.36
N GLY A 76 -6.64 7.62 -24.87
CA GLY A 76 -8.08 7.78 -24.65
C GLY A 76 -8.55 7.03 -23.39
N ILE A 77 -9.84 7.18 -23.08
CA ILE A 77 -10.48 6.61 -21.88
C ILE A 77 -10.15 5.12 -21.71
N CYS A 78 -10.26 4.33 -22.77
CA CYS A 78 -10.02 2.88 -22.69
C CYS A 78 -8.59 2.54 -22.25
N LYS A 79 -7.59 3.22 -22.82
CA LYS A 79 -6.17 3.01 -22.47
C LYS A 79 -5.89 3.48 -21.03
N ALA A 80 -6.37 4.66 -20.65
CA ALA A 80 -6.23 5.19 -19.31
C ALA A 80 -6.84 4.23 -18.26
N CYS A 81 -8.07 3.76 -18.49
CA CYS A 81 -8.72 2.78 -17.61
C CYS A 81 -7.94 1.45 -17.54
N SER A 82 -7.38 0.96 -18.66
CA SER A 82 -6.59 -0.28 -18.66
C SER A 82 -5.33 -0.14 -17.81
N ILE A 83 -4.63 0.98 -17.90
CA ILE A 83 -3.44 1.27 -17.09
C ILE A 83 -3.80 1.28 -15.60
N VAL A 84 -4.75 2.13 -15.20
CA VAL A 84 -5.14 2.29 -13.80
C VAL A 84 -5.71 0.99 -13.23
N ALA A 85 -6.54 0.26 -13.97
CA ALA A 85 -7.08 -1.02 -13.54
C ALA A 85 -5.98 -2.09 -13.34
N SER A 86 -4.96 -2.12 -14.21
CA SER A 86 -3.82 -3.05 -14.10
C SER A 86 -2.99 -2.74 -12.85
N MET A 87 -2.72 -1.46 -12.56
CA MET A 87 -1.99 -1.03 -11.37
C MET A 87 -2.78 -1.35 -10.09
N GLU A 88 -4.09 -1.09 -10.08
CA GLU A 88 -4.94 -1.43 -8.95
C GLU A 88 -5.02 -2.95 -8.72
N LEU A 89 -5.11 -3.75 -9.78
CA LEU A 89 -5.09 -5.21 -9.66
C LEU A 89 -3.77 -5.71 -9.08
N ALA A 90 -2.63 -5.21 -9.58
CA ALA A 90 -1.31 -5.53 -9.06
C ALA A 90 -1.19 -5.16 -7.56
N ARG A 91 -1.70 -3.99 -7.18
CA ARG A 91 -1.76 -3.53 -5.79
C ARG A 91 -2.60 -4.45 -4.91
N ARG A 92 -3.75 -4.93 -5.39
CA ARG A 92 -4.60 -5.89 -4.64
C ARG A 92 -3.94 -7.25 -4.50
N VAL A 93 -3.33 -7.78 -5.56
CA VAL A 93 -2.58 -9.06 -5.52
C VAL A 93 -1.42 -8.96 -4.53
N ARG A 94 -0.63 -7.89 -4.59
CA ARG A 94 0.47 -7.63 -3.64
C ARG A 94 -0.05 -7.54 -2.20
N ARG A 95 -1.16 -6.82 -1.98
CA ARG A 95 -1.80 -6.71 -0.67
C ARG A 95 -2.21 -8.09 -0.12
N SER A 96 -2.80 -8.95 -0.93
CA SER A 96 -3.21 -10.28 -0.50
C SER A 96 -2.02 -11.21 -0.21
N SER A 97 -0.92 -11.10 -0.97
CA SER A 97 0.26 -11.94 -0.79
C SER A 97 1.13 -11.54 0.41
N LEU A 98 1.19 -10.27 0.75
CA LEU A 98 1.92 -9.77 1.92
C LEU A 98 1.21 -10.05 3.25
N GLN A 99 -0.11 -10.28 3.22
CA GLN A 99 -0.96 -10.31 4.41
C GLN A 99 -1.18 -11.69 5.01
N SER A 100 -1.13 -12.77 4.22
CA SER A 100 -1.51 -14.08 4.72
C SER A 100 -0.29 -14.84 5.24
N GLY A 101 -0.11 -14.85 6.56
CA GLY A 101 0.83 -15.72 7.25
C GLY A 101 2.18 -15.10 7.64
N LYS A 102 2.44 -13.79 7.41
CA LYS A 102 3.64 -13.14 7.97
C LYS A 102 3.51 -13.12 9.50
N THR A 103 4.51 -13.68 10.17
CA THR A 103 4.62 -13.56 11.64
C THR A 103 5.17 -12.17 11.95
N ILE A 104 4.50 -11.46 12.83
CA ILE A 104 4.94 -10.15 13.32
C ILE A 104 5.78 -10.38 14.55
N THR A 105 7.04 -10.02 14.47
CA THR A 105 8.01 -10.13 15.56
C THR A 105 8.41 -8.77 16.11
N THR A 106 8.36 -7.73 15.30
CA THR A 106 8.76 -6.37 15.66
C THR A 106 7.73 -5.34 15.18
N ALA A 107 7.77 -4.14 15.75
CA ALA A 107 7.01 -2.99 15.26
C ALA A 107 7.38 -2.63 13.81
N GLU A 108 8.66 -2.81 13.46
CA GLU A 108 9.19 -2.56 12.13
C GLU A 108 8.49 -3.40 11.05
N ASP A 109 8.17 -4.66 11.34
CA ASP A 109 7.43 -5.53 10.41
C ASP A 109 6.09 -4.92 9.95
N ILE A 110 5.36 -4.27 10.85
CA ILE A 110 4.11 -3.57 10.53
C ILE A 110 4.38 -2.20 9.89
N ALA A 111 5.38 -1.47 10.44
CA ALA A 111 5.72 -0.13 9.95
C ALA A 111 6.12 -0.17 8.48
N GLU A 112 6.99 -1.09 8.06
CA GLU A 112 7.38 -1.27 6.67
C GLU A 112 6.19 -1.54 5.75
N ILE A 113 5.33 -2.51 6.14
CA ILE A 113 4.12 -2.85 5.38
C ILE A 113 3.22 -1.63 5.23
N TYR A 114 3.06 -0.85 6.30
CA TYR A 114 2.11 0.23 6.34
C TYR A 114 2.64 1.51 5.69
N MET A 115 3.91 1.86 5.87
CA MET A 115 4.56 2.98 5.18
C MET A 115 4.48 2.84 3.66
N GLU A 116 4.80 1.65 3.14
CA GLU A 116 4.71 1.38 1.70
C GLU A 116 3.29 1.60 1.16
N ARG A 117 2.26 1.26 1.93
CA ARG A 117 0.86 1.45 1.54
C ARG A 117 0.39 2.89 1.60
N MET A 118 0.90 3.62 2.57
CA MET A 118 0.49 5.00 2.83
C MET A 118 1.32 6.01 2.06
N ARG A 119 2.28 5.56 1.26
CA ARG A 119 3.12 6.44 0.43
C ARG A 119 2.24 7.29 -0.49
N GLY A 120 2.30 8.60 -0.31
CA GLY A 120 1.49 9.57 -1.05
C GLY A 120 0.02 9.68 -0.60
N ALA A 121 -0.39 9.05 0.48
CA ALA A 121 -1.73 9.21 1.04
C ALA A 121 -1.92 10.65 1.56
N LYS A 122 -2.94 11.34 1.03
CA LYS A 122 -3.26 12.74 1.40
C LYS A 122 -4.19 12.85 2.62
N ARG A 123 -4.68 11.72 3.11
CA ARG A 123 -5.58 11.63 4.28
C ARG A 123 -4.99 10.72 5.33
N GLU A 124 -5.40 10.90 6.54
CA GLU A 124 -5.10 10.00 7.63
C GLU A 124 -5.93 8.73 7.51
N HIS A 125 -5.28 7.58 7.54
CA HIS A 125 -5.90 6.26 7.49
C HIS A 125 -5.54 5.51 8.77
N VAL A 126 -6.53 4.95 9.43
CA VAL A 126 -6.33 4.06 10.56
C VAL A 126 -6.62 2.64 10.14
N GLN A 127 -5.61 1.79 10.30
CA GLN A 127 -5.68 0.37 9.97
C GLN A 127 -5.55 -0.47 11.25
N MET A 128 -6.36 -1.52 11.34
CA MET A 128 -6.24 -2.55 12.38
C MET A 128 -5.75 -3.86 11.76
N PHE A 129 -4.72 -4.43 12.36
CA PHE A 129 -4.22 -5.77 12.05
C PHE A 129 -4.70 -6.74 13.13
N ILE A 130 -5.37 -7.80 12.72
CA ILE A 130 -5.83 -8.88 13.59
C ILE A 130 -4.79 -10.00 13.59
N LEU A 131 -4.36 -10.39 14.78
CA LEU A 131 -3.35 -11.43 14.96
C LEU A 131 -3.94 -12.63 15.68
N ASN A 132 -3.42 -13.82 15.33
CA ASN A 132 -3.67 -15.04 16.07
C ASN A 132 -2.68 -15.22 17.23
N THR A 133 -2.84 -16.31 18.00
CA THR A 133 -1.98 -16.63 19.14
C THR A 133 -0.50 -16.85 18.80
N LYS A 134 -0.15 -16.99 17.52
CA LYS A 134 1.23 -17.10 17.01
C LYS A 134 1.76 -15.79 16.44
N CYS A 135 1.12 -14.67 16.75
CA CYS A 135 1.44 -13.33 16.20
C CYS A 135 1.46 -13.27 14.66
N LYS A 136 0.66 -14.11 14.00
CA LYS A 136 0.49 -14.02 12.54
C LYS A 136 -0.70 -13.15 12.20
N ILE A 137 -0.52 -12.29 11.19
CA ILE A 137 -1.63 -11.51 10.63
C ILE A 137 -2.63 -12.46 9.98
N GLU A 138 -3.86 -12.45 10.46
CA GLU A 138 -4.99 -13.18 9.87
C GLU A 138 -5.83 -12.30 8.97
N SER A 139 -6.01 -11.05 9.33
CA SER A 139 -6.79 -10.10 8.54
C SER A 139 -6.47 -8.65 8.91
N GLU A 140 -6.90 -7.74 8.06
CA GLU A 140 -6.73 -6.31 8.23
C GLU A 140 -8.03 -5.58 7.94
N TYR A 141 -8.24 -4.47 8.64
CA TYR A 141 -9.44 -3.65 8.51
C TYR A 141 -9.08 -2.17 8.57
N THR A 142 -9.61 -1.40 7.62
CA THR A 142 -9.60 0.05 7.73
C THR A 142 -10.64 0.45 8.77
N VAL A 143 -10.19 1.04 9.87
CA VAL A 143 -11.05 1.51 10.97
C VAL A 143 -11.64 2.86 10.64
N SER A 144 -10.81 3.76 10.12
CA SER A 144 -11.21 5.14 9.80
C SER A 144 -10.38 5.70 8.66
N ILE A 145 -10.98 6.63 7.91
CA ILE A 145 -10.31 7.51 6.94
C ILE A 145 -10.81 8.90 7.24
N GLY A 146 -9.94 9.77 7.76
CA GLY A 146 -10.29 11.12 8.22
C GLY A 146 -9.66 12.24 7.40
N GLU A 147 -10.15 13.47 7.62
CA GLU A 147 -9.47 14.69 7.22
C GLU A 147 -8.46 15.10 8.30
N LEU A 148 -7.44 15.82 7.90
CA LEU A 148 -6.16 16.22 8.51
C LEU A 148 -6.03 16.39 10.03
N ASN A 149 -7.05 16.21 10.87
CA ASN A 149 -6.94 16.50 12.32
C ASN A 149 -7.76 15.62 13.28
N SER A 150 -8.41 14.54 12.84
CA SER A 150 -9.09 13.66 13.80
C SER A 150 -9.56 12.33 13.16
N ALA A 151 -8.69 11.35 13.04
CA ALA A 151 -9.17 9.97 13.01
C ALA A 151 -9.62 9.63 14.44
N ASP A 152 -10.87 9.81 14.76
CA ASP A 152 -11.41 9.42 16.07
C ASP A 152 -11.45 7.88 16.13
N ILE A 153 -10.37 7.30 16.68
CA ILE A 153 -10.25 5.86 16.86
C ILE A 153 -11.13 5.47 18.05
N HIS A 154 -12.39 5.14 17.76
CA HIS A 154 -13.32 4.76 18.81
C HIS A 154 -13.17 3.28 19.16
N PRO A 155 -12.94 2.91 20.44
CA PRO A 155 -12.76 1.51 20.84
C PRO A 155 -13.90 0.59 20.40
N ARG A 156 -15.13 1.07 20.35
CA ARG A 156 -16.28 0.29 19.86
C ARG A 156 -16.10 -0.18 18.42
N GLU A 157 -15.59 0.67 17.53
CA GLU A 157 -15.38 0.31 16.11
C GLU A 157 -14.28 -0.73 15.98
N VAL A 158 -13.19 -0.57 16.71
CA VAL A 158 -12.06 -1.50 16.74
C VAL A 158 -12.47 -2.85 17.31
N TYR A 159 -12.96 -2.88 18.55
CA TYR A 159 -13.20 -4.13 19.25
C TYR A 159 -14.45 -4.88 18.78
N SER A 160 -15.44 -4.19 18.19
CA SER A 160 -16.56 -4.89 17.55
C SER A 160 -16.13 -5.79 16.39
N ILE A 161 -15.13 -5.38 15.63
CA ILE A 161 -14.54 -6.17 14.54
C ILE A 161 -13.65 -7.27 15.15
N ALA A 162 -12.77 -6.93 16.08
CA ALA A 162 -11.84 -7.86 16.70
C ALA A 162 -12.56 -9.04 17.38
N ILE A 163 -13.65 -8.78 18.11
CA ILE A 163 -14.49 -9.80 18.76
C ILE A 163 -15.13 -10.72 17.70
N ARG A 164 -15.78 -10.15 16.67
CA ARG A 164 -16.41 -10.95 15.59
C ARG A 164 -15.41 -11.85 14.85
N ARG A 165 -14.15 -11.48 14.85
CA ARG A 165 -13.07 -12.22 14.18
C ARG A 165 -12.29 -13.13 15.13
N SER A 166 -12.71 -13.23 16.41
CA SER A 166 -12.03 -14.02 17.41
C SER A 166 -10.53 -13.72 17.50
N ALA A 167 -10.18 -12.44 17.41
CA ALA A 167 -8.80 -11.98 17.46
C ALA A 167 -8.11 -12.38 18.76
N ALA A 168 -6.90 -12.91 18.70
CA ALA A 168 -6.08 -13.11 19.89
C ALA A 168 -5.46 -11.79 20.36
N ALA A 169 -5.05 -10.97 19.41
CA ALA A 169 -4.51 -9.63 19.66
C ALA A 169 -4.73 -8.72 18.44
N ILE A 170 -4.52 -7.43 18.62
CA ILE A 170 -4.57 -6.44 17.56
C ILE A 170 -3.35 -5.53 17.58
N ILE A 171 -3.01 -4.97 16.42
CA ILE A 171 -2.11 -3.84 16.26
C ILE A 171 -2.88 -2.77 15.48
N ILE A 172 -2.75 -1.51 15.91
CA ILE A 172 -3.27 -0.35 15.17
C ILE A 172 -2.10 0.32 14.46
N ALA A 173 -2.32 0.77 13.25
CA ALA A 173 -1.38 1.65 12.54
C ALA A 173 -2.14 2.81 11.91
N HIS A 174 -1.57 4.01 11.96
CA HIS A 174 -2.07 5.16 11.19
C HIS A 174 -0.92 5.97 10.60
N ASN A 175 -1.20 6.68 9.51
CA ASN A 175 -0.24 7.55 8.85
C ASN A 175 -0.53 9.00 9.17
N HIS A 176 0.53 9.79 9.31
CA HIS A 176 0.46 11.24 9.31
C HIS A 176 0.78 11.78 7.91
N PRO A 177 -0.17 12.41 7.20
CA PRO A 177 0.06 13.01 5.89
C PRO A 177 1.12 14.15 5.91
N SER A 178 1.38 14.73 7.08
CA SER A 178 2.47 15.69 7.29
C SER A 178 3.87 15.10 7.07
N GLY A 179 3.99 13.76 7.17
CA GLY A 179 5.25 13.03 7.11
C GLY A 179 5.99 12.90 8.44
N ASP A 180 5.54 13.58 9.49
CA ASP A 180 6.11 13.48 10.84
C ASP A 180 5.33 12.45 11.67
N PRO A 181 5.95 11.32 12.11
CA PRO A 181 5.28 10.28 12.88
C PRO A 181 5.13 10.59 14.36
N THR A 182 5.48 11.80 14.81
CA THR A 182 5.37 12.20 16.23
C THR A 182 3.92 12.08 16.70
N PRO A 183 3.65 11.30 17.77
CA PRO A 183 2.29 11.10 18.26
C PRO A 183 1.68 12.38 18.84
N SER A 184 0.46 12.67 18.47
CA SER A 184 -0.32 13.74 19.08
C SER A 184 -0.87 13.31 20.46
N ASN A 185 -1.30 14.28 21.26
CA ASN A 185 -1.98 13.98 22.53
C ASN A 185 -3.28 13.17 22.32
N LEU A 186 -3.93 13.32 21.16
CA LEU A 186 -5.13 12.56 20.81
C LEU A 186 -4.79 11.10 20.52
N ASP A 187 -3.69 10.83 19.83
CA ASP A 187 -3.20 9.47 19.56
C ASP A 187 -2.88 8.73 20.85
N ILE A 188 -2.18 9.41 21.76
CA ILE A 188 -1.85 8.85 23.07
C ILE A 188 -3.13 8.56 23.87
N ALA A 189 -4.09 9.48 23.89
CA ALA A 189 -5.34 9.29 24.60
C ALA A 189 -6.19 8.16 23.99
N ALA A 190 -6.26 8.08 22.66
CA ALA A 190 -6.93 6.99 21.95
C ALA A 190 -6.30 5.64 22.24
N THR A 191 -4.97 5.56 22.22
CA THR A 191 -4.19 4.36 22.52
C THR A 191 -4.47 3.84 23.93
N LYS A 192 -4.44 4.71 24.95
CA LYS A 192 -4.75 4.34 26.32
C LYS A 192 -6.20 3.86 26.49
N ARG A 193 -7.15 4.46 25.78
CA ARG A 193 -8.55 3.99 25.77
C ARG A 193 -8.67 2.60 25.12
N LEU A 194 -7.99 2.37 24.01
CA LEU A 194 -7.96 1.05 23.35
C LEU A 194 -7.33 0.00 24.25
N GLU A 195 -6.19 0.29 24.86
CA GLU A 195 -5.53 -0.64 25.79
C GLU A 195 -6.44 -1.04 26.96
N ALA A 196 -7.09 -0.06 27.60
CA ALA A 196 -8.01 -0.31 28.71
C ALA A 196 -9.19 -1.20 28.29
N VAL A 197 -9.80 -0.94 27.13
CA VAL A 197 -10.89 -1.78 26.61
C VAL A 197 -10.37 -3.16 26.22
N GLY A 198 -9.17 -3.27 25.64
CA GLY A 198 -8.54 -4.55 25.30
C GLY A 198 -8.35 -5.46 26.52
N LYS A 199 -7.93 -4.89 27.65
CA LYS A 199 -7.82 -5.61 28.93
C LYS A 199 -9.18 -6.14 29.40
N ILE A 200 -10.27 -5.39 29.20
CA ILE A 200 -11.62 -5.80 29.61
C ILE A 200 -12.16 -6.92 28.71
N VAL A 201 -11.99 -6.81 27.38
CA VAL A 201 -12.54 -7.79 26.42
C VAL A 201 -11.63 -8.99 26.19
N GLY A 202 -10.43 -9.01 26.77
CA GLY A 202 -9.47 -10.11 26.62
C GLY A 202 -8.75 -10.15 25.26
N ILE A 203 -8.74 -9.04 24.52
CA ILE A 203 -8.04 -8.91 23.22
C ILE A 203 -6.98 -7.83 23.37
N LYS A 204 -5.70 -8.24 23.42
CA LYS A 204 -4.59 -7.30 23.68
C LYS A 204 -4.36 -6.34 22.52
N LEU A 205 -4.15 -5.06 22.83
CA LEU A 205 -3.50 -4.11 21.92
C LEU A 205 -1.99 -4.31 22.07
N LEU A 206 -1.37 -4.95 21.07
CA LEU A 206 0.08 -5.23 21.13
C LEU A 206 0.91 -3.98 20.81
N ASP A 207 0.45 -3.15 19.88
CA ASP A 207 1.13 -1.89 19.54
C ASP A 207 0.18 -0.92 18.85
N HIS A 208 0.58 0.34 18.83
CA HIS A 208 0.02 1.38 17.98
C HIS A 208 1.17 2.09 17.26
N ILE A 209 1.21 1.97 15.94
CA ILE A 209 2.32 2.39 15.09
C ILE A 209 1.87 3.59 14.27
N ILE A 210 2.61 4.68 14.37
CA ILE A 210 2.38 5.90 13.60
C ILE A 210 3.46 5.98 12.53
N VAL A 211 3.08 6.11 11.27
CA VAL A 211 4.01 6.20 10.16
C VAL A 211 4.02 7.59 9.54
N GLY A 212 5.22 8.09 9.28
CA GLY A 212 5.50 9.28 8.49
C GLY A 212 5.91 8.94 7.05
N CYS A 213 6.72 9.81 6.43
CA CYS A 213 7.24 9.58 5.09
C CYS A 213 8.23 8.41 5.03
N ASP A 214 9.28 8.48 5.89
CA ASP A 214 10.39 7.52 5.89
C ASP A 214 10.75 7.07 7.31
N SER A 215 9.87 7.28 8.27
CA SER A 215 10.07 6.95 9.68
C SER A 215 8.76 6.56 10.34
N TYR A 216 8.86 5.89 11.48
CA TYR A 216 7.71 5.49 12.29
C TYR A 216 7.98 5.63 13.78
N VAL A 217 6.92 5.67 14.55
CA VAL A 217 6.94 5.60 16.02
C VAL A 217 6.07 4.45 16.48
N SER A 218 6.59 3.62 17.39
CA SER A 218 5.84 2.58 18.12
C SER A 218 5.50 3.10 19.50
N LEU A 219 4.23 3.24 19.81
CA LEU A 219 3.79 3.72 21.13
C LEU A 219 4.06 2.71 22.26
N ARG A 220 4.26 1.43 21.91
CA ARG A 220 4.75 0.43 22.86
C ARG A 220 6.22 0.65 23.18
N SER A 221 7.05 0.93 22.18
CA SER A 221 8.48 1.21 22.39
C SER A 221 8.69 2.50 23.18
N GLU A 222 7.80 3.48 23.04
CA GLU A 222 7.77 4.72 23.81
C GLU A 222 7.23 4.54 25.25
N GLY A 223 6.81 3.32 25.62
CA GLY A 223 6.29 3.03 26.97
C GLY A 223 4.86 3.56 27.24
N ILE A 224 4.13 3.94 26.20
CA ILE A 224 2.73 4.43 26.30
C ILE A 224 1.76 3.25 26.48
N ILE A 225 2.07 2.10 25.87
CA ILE A 225 1.38 0.81 26.07
C ILE A 225 2.20 0.00 27.08
N GLU A 226 1.53 -0.50 28.13
CA GLU A 226 2.18 -1.29 29.18
C GLU A 226 2.77 -2.59 28.62
N GLN A 227 4.01 -2.86 29.00
CA GLN A 227 4.62 -4.16 28.72
C GLN A 227 4.08 -5.15 29.75
N ASP A 228 3.46 -6.24 29.26
CA ASP A 228 3.10 -7.36 30.15
C ASP A 228 4.37 -7.91 30.80
N SER A 229 4.37 -7.95 32.12
CA SER A 229 5.41 -8.59 32.96
C SER A 229 5.33 -10.10 32.84
#